data_9433c1a1270169ae0acd11d41779b6ee
#
_entry.id   9433c1a1270169ae0acd11d41779b6ee
#
_cell.length_a   1.000
_cell.length_b   1.000
_cell.length_c   1.000
_cell.angle_alpha   90.00
_cell.angle_beta   90.00
_cell.angle_gamma   90.00
#
_symmetry.space_group_name_H-M   'P 1'
#
loop_
_entity.id
_entity.type
_entity.pdbx_description
1 polymer ?
#
loop_
_entity_poly.entity_id
_entity_poly.type
_entity_poly.pdbx_seq_one_letter_code
_entity_poly.pdbx_strand_id
1 'polypeptide(L)'
;MLRWQSWIAIGDSFTEGLSDAAPDGTYVGWADRVAAVLAAEDPEFRYANIALRGKLMREIAAEQVPIVVQAKPALVTMCGGGNDIVTPGTDVDEIADLYERAVVDILTAGCELVIFLGPDPKPQPLLRRVRGKVAIYNGHLRSMADRYGLPLVDLWGMRALQDRRAWSDDRLHFSTEGHRRIALRTAEVLGLPVTADWREAWPPAVPTPWLRGRQADLVWTKTHLLPWVHRLLRGRSAGDGLQPKRPELQPVTEPLPADGSLVL
;
A
#
# COMPACT_ATOMS: atom_id res chain seq x y z
N MET A 1 16.83 -9.47 19.98
CA MET A 1 17.35 -8.81 18.75
C MET A 1 16.26 -8.87 17.69
N LEU A 2 15.97 -7.74 17.08
CA LEU A 2 15.06 -7.70 15.92
C LEU A 2 15.56 -8.64 14.82
N ARG A 3 14.61 -9.26 14.11
CA ARG A 3 14.90 -10.09 12.93
C ARG A 3 15.49 -9.25 11.79
N TRP A 4 15.04 -7.99 11.66
CA TRP A 4 15.46 -7.06 10.61
C TRP A 4 16.00 -5.77 11.23
N GLN A 5 17.20 -5.37 10.84
CA GLN A 5 17.83 -4.11 11.28
C GLN A 5 17.56 -2.96 10.30
N SER A 6 17.03 -3.27 9.12
CA SER A 6 16.72 -2.27 8.08
C SER A 6 15.57 -2.71 7.19
N TRP A 7 14.76 -1.75 6.76
CA TRP A 7 13.62 -1.99 5.88
C TRP A 7 13.45 -0.86 4.87
N ILE A 8 13.25 -1.23 3.60
CA ILE A 8 12.82 -0.31 2.54
C ILE A 8 11.44 -0.74 2.04
N ALA A 9 10.47 0.18 2.11
CA ALA A 9 9.14 0.02 1.53
C ALA A 9 9.10 0.64 0.13
N ILE A 10 8.72 -0.16 -0.89
CA ILE A 10 8.58 0.28 -2.28
C ILE A 10 7.16 0.08 -2.79
N GLY A 11 6.78 0.89 -3.76
CA GLY A 11 5.46 0.83 -4.37
C GLY A 11 4.93 2.18 -4.84
N ASP A 12 3.62 2.35 -4.74
CA ASP A 12 2.89 3.53 -5.16
C ASP A 12 2.22 4.28 -3.99
N SER A 13 1.12 5.01 -4.26
CA SER A 13 0.37 5.78 -3.26
C SER A 13 -0.10 4.98 -2.04
N PHE A 14 -0.34 3.68 -2.22
CA PHE A 14 -0.75 2.80 -1.14
C PHE A 14 0.38 2.64 -0.09
N THR A 15 1.60 2.42 -0.54
CA THR A 15 2.77 2.30 0.35
C THR A 15 3.26 3.66 0.84
N GLU A 16 3.12 4.72 0.04
CA GLU A 16 3.36 6.10 0.46
C GLU A 16 2.45 6.50 1.64
N GLY A 17 1.23 5.93 1.73
CA GLY A 17 0.26 6.21 2.78
C GLY A 17 -0.73 7.32 2.42
N LEU A 18 -0.99 7.55 1.14
CA LEU A 18 -1.88 8.62 0.67
C LEU A 18 -3.27 8.51 1.32
N SER A 19 -3.83 9.66 1.72
CA SER A 19 -5.09 9.83 2.45
C SER A 19 -5.06 9.47 3.95
N ASP A 20 -3.92 9.10 4.50
CA ASP A 20 -3.71 8.96 5.95
C ASP A 20 -2.83 10.14 6.44
N ALA A 21 -3.43 11.35 6.45
CA ALA A 21 -2.70 12.58 6.76
C ALA A 21 -2.44 12.72 8.26
N ALA A 22 -1.19 13.07 8.60
CA ALA A 22 -0.81 13.56 9.92
C ALA A 22 -1.21 15.05 10.10
N PRO A 23 -1.24 15.58 11.34
CA PRO A 23 -1.57 16.97 11.60
C PRO A 23 -0.70 18.01 10.89
N ASP A 24 0.54 17.66 10.57
CA ASP A 24 1.50 18.49 9.83
C ASP A 24 1.32 18.43 8.31
N GLY A 25 0.34 17.64 7.83
CA GLY A 25 0.05 17.46 6.41
C GLY A 25 0.91 16.40 5.70
N THR A 26 1.80 15.71 6.40
CA THR A 26 2.50 14.53 5.89
C THR A 26 1.56 13.32 5.85
N TYR A 27 1.99 12.24 5.16
CA TYR A 27 1.22 11.00 5.11
C TYR A 27 1.92 9.92 5.93
N VAL A 28 1.14 9.23 6.79
CA VAL A 28 1.64 8.12 7.63
C VAL A 28 1.54 6.79 6.87
N GLY A 29 0.33 6.31 6.68
CA GLY A 29 0.05 5.03 6.02
C GLY A 29 0.40 3.81 6.88
N TRP A 30 0.20 2.63 6.31
CA TRP A 30 0.43 1.35 6.97
C TRP A 30 1.93 1.09 7.24
N ALA A 31 2.81 1.52 6.32
CA ALA A 31 4.23 1.22 6.38
C ALA A 31 4.92 1.97 7.54
N ASP A 32 4.64 3.25 7.72
CA ASP A 32 5.21 4.03 8.82
C ASP A 32 4.72 3.52 10.18
N ARG A 33 3.46 3.04 10.26
CA ARG A 33 2.93 2.43 11.49
C ARG A 33 3.68 1.16 11.88
N VAL A 34 3.98 0.29 10.92
CA VAL A 34 4.80 -0.91 11.17
C VAL A 34 6.25 -0.54 11.49
N ALA A 35 6.80 0.47 10.79
CA ALA A 35 8.15 0.96 11.07
C ALA A 35 8.29 1.53 12.49
N ALA A 36 7.23 2.19 13.00
CA ALA A 36 7.20 2.68 14.38
C ALA A 36 7.34 1.55 15.42
N VAL A 37 6.68 0.41 15.16
CA VAL A 37 6.78 -0.78 16.02
C VAL A 37 8.20 -1.33 16.03
N LEU A 38 8.83 -1.47 14.85
CA LEU A 38 10.19 -1.98 14.74
C LEU A 38 11.21 -1.01 15.38
N ALA A 39 11.04 0.28 15.20
CA ALA A 39 11.90 1.30 15.80
C ALA A 39 11.76 1.40 17.33
N ALA A 40 10.58 1.09 17.87
CA ALA A 40 10.37 1.01 19.32
C ALA A 40 11.15 -0.16 19.97
N GLU A 41 11.33 -1.26 19.22
CA GLU A 41 12.13 -2.42 19.66
C GLU A 41 13.64 -2.18 19.56
N ASP A 42 14.09 -1.41 18.56
CA ASP A 42 15.50 -1.15 18.30
C ASP A 42 15.71 0.28 17.78
N PRO A 43 16.30 1.18 18.60
CA PRO A 43 16.57 2.56 18.17
C PRO A 43 17.52 2.68 16.96
N GLU A 44 18.33 1.66 16.67
CA GLU A 44 19.23 1.61 15.52
C GLU A 44 18.52 1.08 14.24
N PHE A 45 17.25 0.70 14.35
CA PHE A 45 16.48 0.25 13.20
C PHE A 45 16.37 1.36 12.13
N ARG A 46 16.69 1.00 10.90
CA ARG A 46 16.75 1.93 9.77
C ARG A 46 15.59 1.68 8.80
N TYR A 47 14.90 2.74 8.44
CA TYR A 47 13.73 2.67 7.57
C TYR A 47 13.79 3.69 6.44
N ALA A 48 13.38 3.29 5.25
CA ALA A 48 13.07 4.15 4.12
C ALA A 48 11.70 3.79 3.53
N ASN A 49 10.97 4.80 3.06
CA ASN A 49 9.76 4.62 2.26
C ASN A 49 9.94 5.43 0.98
N ILE A 50 10.38 4.73 -0.07
CA ILE A 50 10.67 5.33 -1.38
C ILE A 50 9.50 5.16 -2.35
N ALA A 51 8.35 4.69 -1.85
CA ALA A 51 7.12 4.62 -2.63
C ALA A 51 6.63 6.01 -3.03
N LEU A 52 6.06 6.11 -4.23
CA LEU A 52 5.60 7.37 -4.76
C LEU A 52 4.29 7.20 -5.52
N ARG A 53 3.32 8.05 -5.21
CA ARG A 53 1.97 8.01 -5.79
C ARG A 53 1.97 8.01 -7.31
N GLY A 54 1.06 7.23 -7.89
CA GLY A 54 0.84 7.18 -9.33
C GLY A 54 1.85 6.34 -10.10
N LYS A 55 2.87 5.78 -9.46
CA LYS A 55 3.86 4.93 -10.13
C LYS A 55 3.22 3.67 -10.68
N LEU A 56 3.58 3.35 -11.93
CA LEU A 56 3.26 2.09 -12.59
C LEU A 56 4.33 1.04 -12.24
N MET A 57 4.01 -0.24 -12.45
CA MET A 57 4.93 -1.33 -12.10
C MET A 57 6.29 -1.20 -12.83
N ARG A 58 6.28 -0.76 -14.11
CA ARG A 58 7.50 -0.50 -14.86
C ARG A 58 8.39 0.58 -14.24
N GLU A 59 7.78 1.60 -13.62
CA GLU A 59 8.52 2.70 -12.98
C GLU A 59 9.05 2.26 -11.61
N ILE A 60 8.27 1.47 -10.85
CA ILE A 60 8.74 0.85 -9.60
C ILE A 60 9.96 -0.02 -9.90
N ALA A 61 9.89 -0.87 -10.91
CA ALA A 61 11.00 -1.74 -11.33
C ALA A 61 12.23 -0.95 -11.78
N ALA A 62 12.05 0.15 -12.53
CA ALA A 62 13.15 0.93 -13.09
C ALA A 62 13.79 1.91 -12.09
N GLU A 63 13.03 2.46 -11.15
CA GLU A 63 13.48 3.56 -10.29
C GLU A 63 13.69 3.12 -8.83
N GLN A 64 12.82 2.24 -8.29
CA GLN A 64 12.87 1.86 -6.87
C GLN A 64 13.66 0.57 -6.62
N VAL A 65 13.52 -0.44 -7.47
CA VAL A 65 14.23 -1.72 -7.32
C VAL A 65 15.76 -1.55 -7.36
N PRO A 66 16.37 -0.76 -8.25
CA PRO A 66 17.82 -0.52 -8.22
C PRO A 66 18.34 0.08 -6.91
N ILE A 67 17.56 0.96 -6.27
CA ILE A 67 17.91 1.53 -4.95
C ILE A 67 17.94 0.42 -3.90
N VAL A 68 16.93 -0.47 -3.89
CA VAL A 68 16.88 -1.63 -2.99
C VAL A 68 18.07 -2.57 -3.21
N VAL A 69 18.36 -2.92 -4.47
CA VAL A 69 19.47 -3.82 -4.84
C VAL A 69 20.82 -3.23 -4.41
N GLN A 70 20.99 -1.91 -4.51
CA GLN A 70 22.21 -1.23 -4.06
C GLN A 70 22.30 -1.16 -2.53
N ALA A 71 21.20 -0.81 -1.84
CA ALA A 71 21.17 -0.62 -0.38
C ALA A 71 21.17 -1.93 0.39
N LYS A 72 20.66 -3.03 -0.18
CA LYS A 72 20.55 -4.38 0.41
C LYS A 72 19.97 -4.36 1.83
N PRO A 73 18.77 -3.79 2.03
CA PRO A 73 18.13 -3.82 3.33
C PRO A 73 17.82 -5.27 3.75
N ALA A 74 17.71 -5.51 5.07
CA ALA A 74 17.33 -6.82 5.57
C ALA A 74 15.91 -7.21 5.17
N LEU A 75 14.99 -6.23 5.10
CA LEU A 75 13.59 -6.42 4.70
C LEU A 75 13.23 -5.47 3.55
N VAL A 76 12.44 -5.97 2.61
CA VAL A 76 11.75 -5.18 1.57
C VAL A 76 10.27 -5.51 1.61
N THR A 77 9.43 -4.52 1.46
CA THR A 77 8.01 -4.72 1.16
C THR A 77 7.69 -4.12 -0.20
N MET A 78 7.02 -4.86 -1.07
CA MET A 78 6.66 -4.40 -2.41
C MET A 78 5.16 -4.54 -2.66
N CYS A 79 4.53 -3.42 -3.04
CA CYS A 79 3.16 -3.39 -3.52
C CYS A 79 3.07 -2.47 -4.74
N GLY A 80 2.65 -3.02 -5.88
CA GLY A 80 2.55 -2.28 -7.15
C GLY A 80 1.60 -2.95 -8.14
N GLY A 81 1.38 -2.29 -9.28
CA GLY A 81 0.51 -2.80 -10.35
C GLY A 81 -0.95 -2.32 -10.26
N GLY A 82 -1.37 -1.70 -9.15
CA GLY A 82 -2.72 -1.17 -9.00
C GLY A 82 -3.05 -0.08 -10.03
N ASN A 83 -2.12 0.84 -10.26
CA ASN A 83 -2.26 1.91 -11.23
C ASN A 83 -2.28 1.38 -12.67
N ASP A 84 -1.54 0.32 -12.95
CA ASP A 84 -1.55 -0.35 -14.25
C ASP A 84 -2.92 -0.96 -14.53
N ILE A 85 -3.48 -1.71 -13.57
CA ILE A 85 -4.78 -2.40 -13.70
C ILE A 85 -5.93 -1.45 -14.00
N VAL A 86 -5.92 -0.23 -13.43
CA VAL A 86 -6.96 0.78 -13.71
C VAL A 86 -6.73 1.54 -15.01
N THR A 87 -5.55 1.41 -15.62
CA THR A 87 -5.23 2.01 -16.91
C THR A 87 -5.89 1.20 -18.03
N PRO A 88 -6.66 1.84 -18.95
CA PRO A 88 -7.26 1.14 -20.07
C PRO A 88 -6.23 0.46 -20.98
N GLY A 89 -6.55 -0.75 -21.45
CA GLY A 89 -5.71 -1.48 -22.40
C GLY A 89 -4.53 -2.23 -21.78
N THR A 90 -4.33 -2.16 -20.45
CA THR A 90 -3.22 -2.85 -19.81
C THR A 90 -3.45 -4.36 -19.77
N ASP A 91 -2.42 -5.10 -20.13
CA ASP A 91 -2.32 -6.56 -19.98
C ASP A 91 -1.85 -6.90 -18.56
N VAL A 92 -2.61 -7.76 -17.89
CA VAL A 92 -2.33 -8.17 -16.50
C VAL A 92 -1.14 -9.11 -16.42
N ASP A 93 -0.94 -9.93 -17.45
CA ASP A 93 0.17 -10.90 -17.52
C ASP A 93 1.51 -10.14 -17.69
N GLU A 94 1.54 -9.09 -18.51
CA GLU A 94 2.73 -8.23 -18.65
C GLU A 94 3.11 -7.53 -17.34
N ILE A 95 2.11 -7.07 -16.58
CA ILE A 95 2.38 -6.46 -15.26
C ILE A 95 2.94 -7.51 -14.30
N ALA A 96 2.39 -8.72 -14.31
CA ALA A 96 2.84 -9.81 -13.47
C ALA A 96 4.30 -10.22 -13.80
N ASP A 97 4.66 -10.26 -15.07
CA ASP A 97 6.03 -10.53 -15.52
C ASP A 97 7.02 -9.45 -15.06
N LEU A 98 6.61 -8.17 -15.10
CA LEU A 98 7.43 -7.06 -14.57
C LEU A 98 7.62 -7.20 -13.06
N TYR A 99 6.56 -7.56 -12.35
CA TYR A 99 6.59 -7.77 -10.91
C TYR A 99 7.51 -8.95 -10.55
N GLU A 100 7.43 -10.07 -11.27
CA GLU A 100 8.26 -11.23 -11.03
C GLU A 100 9.75 -10.93 -11.24
N ARG A 101 10.11 -10.18 -12.28
CA ARG A 101 11.49 -9.72 -12.47
C ARG A 101 12.00 -8.92 -11.28
N ALA A 102 11.19 -7.98 -10.77
CA ALA A 102 11.53 -7.21 -9.57
C ALA A 102 11.71 -8.10 -8.33
N VAL A 103 10.86 -9.12 -8.17
CA VAL A 103 11.00 -10.14 -7.11
C VAL A 103 12.36 -10.84 -7.20
N VAL A 104 12.71 -11.33 -8.39
CA VAL A 104 13.98 -12.04 -8.62
C VAL A 104 15.19 -11.14 -8.33
N ASP A 105 15.17 -9.89 -8.78
CA ASP A 105 16.26 -8.93 -8.56
C ASP A 105 16.47 -8.67 -7.07
N ILE A 106 15.38 -8.45 -6.31
CA ILE A 106 15.43 -8.20 -4.86
C ILE A 106 15.95 -9.42 -4.09
N LEU A 107 15.45 -10.62 -4.43
CA LEU A 107 15.89 -11.86 -3.79
C LEU A 107 17.35 -12.17 -4.12
N THR A 108 17.78 -11.94 -5.36
CA THR A 108 19.17 -12.12 -5.78
C THR A 108 20.13 -11.17 -5.03
N ALA A 109 19.66 -9.97 -4.67
CA ALA A 109 20.41 -9.04 -3.83
C ALA A 109 20.58 -9.52 -2.38
N GLY A 110 19.88 -10.58 -1.97
CA GLY A 110 19.93 -11.17 -0.62
C GLY A 110 18.96 -10.55 0.38
N CYS A 111 17.95 -9.81 -0.09
CA CYS A 111 16.94 -9.20 0.78
C CYS A 111 15.80 -10.17 1.06
N GLU A 112 15.24 -10.14 2.28
CA GLU A 112 13.92 -10.74 2.53
C GLU A 112 12.83 -9.87 1.90
N LEU A 113 11.84 -10.49 1.22
CA LEU A 113 10.79 -9.77 0.52
C LEU A 113 9.40 -10.20 0.99
N VAL A 114 8.55 -9.23 1.29
CA VAL A 114 7.12 -9.41 1.55
C VAL A 114 6.34 -8.75 0.43
N ILE A 115 5.36 -9.46 -0.13
CA ILE A 115 4.50 -8.94 -1.20
C ILE A 115 3.04 -8.82 -0.74
N PHE A 116 2.26 -8.03 -1.48
CA PHE A 116 0.86 -7.73 -1.16
C PHE A 116 -0.06 -8.15 -2.29
N LEU A 117 -1.18 -8.80 -1.97
CA LEU A 117 -2.30 -8.91 -2.90
C LEU A 117 -3.11 -7.61 -2.91
N GLY A 118 -3.61 -7.23 -4.07
CA GLY A 118 -4.56 -6.13 -4.17
C GLY A 118 -5.87 -6.42 -3.42
N PRO A 119 -6.52 -5.41 -2.83
CA PRO A 119 -7.80 -5.57 -2.13
C PRO A 119 -8.93 -5.93 -3.09
N ASP A 120 -10.01 -6.57 -2.60
CA ASP A 120 -11.22 -6.74 -3.39
C ASP A 120 -11.93 -5.38 -3.59
N PRO A 121 -11.98 -4.84 -4.82
CA PRO A 121 -12.55 -3.53 -5.07
C PRO A 121 -14.09 -3.55 -5.12
N LYS A 122 -14.75 -4.64 -4.70
CA LYS A 122 -16.20 -4.81 -4.71
C LYS A 122 -16.97 -3.63 -4.09
N PRO A 123 -16.57 -3.04 -2.94
CA PRO A 123 -17.29 -1.93 -2.34
C PRO A 123 -17.20 -0.61 -3.11
N GLN A 124 -16.23 -0.50 -4.04
CA GLN A 124 -15.98 0.73 -4.78
C GLN A 124 -16.63 0.71 -6.18
N PRO A 125 -17.65 1.52 -6.45
CA PRO A 125 -18.44 1.42 -7.68
C PRO A 125 -17.62 1.55 -8.97
N LEU A 126 -16.57 2.36 -8.96
CA LEU A 126 -15.70 2.56 -10.12
C LEU A 126 -14.74 1.39 -10.28
N LEU A 127 -14.02 1.02 -9.21
CA LEU A 127 -12.97 0.00 -9.24
C LEU A 127 -13.53 -1.42 -9.40
N ARG A 128 -14.79 -1.67 -9.04
CA ARG A 128 -15.41 -3.01 -9.23
C ARG A 128 -15.41 -3.47 -10.69
N ARG A 129 -15.28 -2.54 -11.65
CA ARG A 129 -15.19 -2.88 -13.08
C ARG A 129 -13.91 -3.60 -13.43
N VAL A 130 -12.84 -3.34 -12.70
CA VAL A 130 -11.54 -4.00 -12.87
C VAL A 130 -11.33 -5.16 -11.91
N ARG A 131 -12.35 -5.53 -11.12
CA ARG A 131 -12.28 -6.61 -10.11
C ARG A 131 -11.76 -7.93 -10.70
N GLY A 132 -12.16 -8.28 -11.92
CA GLY A 132 -11.67 -9.47 -12.61
C GLY A 132 -10.17 -9.41 -12.88
N LYS A 133 -9.66 -8.27 -13.34
CA LYS A 133 -8.22 -8.05 -13.54
C LYS A 133 -7.44 -8.14 -12.23
N VAL A 134 -7.96 -7.52 -11.13
CA VAL A 134 -7.34 -7.64 -9.81
C VAL A 134 -7.28 -9.09 -9.35
N ALA A 135 -8.35 -9.88 -9.57
CA ALA A 135 -8.38 -11.29 -9.19
C ALA A 135 -7.35 -12.13 -9.97
N ILE A 136 -7.18 -11.89 -11.27
CA ILE A 136 -6.16 -12.55 -12.11
C ILE A 136 -4.76 -12.17 -11.62
N TYR A 137 -4.50 -10.87 -11.43
CA TYR A 137 -3.23 -10.37 -10.92
C TYR A 137 -2.86 -10.97 -9.56
N ASN A 138 -3.83 -11.00 -8.62
CA ASN A 138 -3.65 -11.66 -7.33
C ASN A 138 -3.35 -13.15 -7.46
N GLY A 139 -3.87 -13.83 -8.49
CA GLY A 139 -3.53 -15.21 -8.84
C GLY A 139 -2.04 -15.37 -9.17
N HIS A 140 -1.49 -14.47 -10.02
CA HIS A 140 -0.06 -14.44 -10.32
C HIS A 140 0.80 -14.19 -9.08
N LEU A 141 0.45 -13.15 -8.29
CA LEU A 141 1.20 -12.82 -7.07
C LEU A 141 1.18 -13.97 -6.05
N ARG A 142 0.06 -14.69 -5.90
CA ARG A 142 -0.02 -15.86 -5.04
C ARG A 142 0.87 -17.00 -5.53
N SER A 143 0.88 -17.25 -6.85
CA SER A 143 1.75 -18.25 -7.46
C SER A 143 3.24 -17.89 -7.29
N MET A 144 3.58 -16.61 -7.36
CA MET A 144 4.95 -16.14 -7.06
C MET A 144 5.29 -16.33 -5.58
N ALA A 145 4.37 -16.00 -4.65
CA ALA A 145 4.58 -16.22 -3.23
C ALA A 145 4.89 -17.70 -2.94
N ASP A 146 4.13 -18.61 -3.52
CA ASP A 146 4.36 -20.06 -3.38
C ASP A 146 5.70 -20.48 -3.98
N ARG A 147 6.01 -20.03 -5.20
CA ARG A 147 7.22 -20.39 -5.93
C ARG A 147 8.51 -19.96 -5.23
N TYR A 148 8.50 -18.75 -4.67
CA TYR A 148 9.67 -18.15 -4.06
C TYR A 148 9.66 -18.21 -2.52
N GLY A 149 8.63 -18.81 -1.91
CA GLY A 149 8.49 -18.92 -0.46
C GLY A 149 8.30 -17.56 0.24
N LEU A 150 7.60 -16.60 -0.40
CA LEU A 150 7.45 -15.24 0.11
C LEU A 150 6.30 -15.13 1.10
N PRO A 151 6.51 -14.41 2.24
CA PRO A 151 5.39 -13.95 3.05
C PRO A 151 4.46 -13.05 2.25
N LEU A 152 3.14 -13.24 2.42
CA LEU A 152 2.10 -12.60 1.62
C LEU A 152 1.09 -11.87 2.50
N VAL A 153 0.94 -10.58 2.31
CA VAL A 153 -0.14 -9.79 2.92
C VAL A 153 -1.37 -9.84 2.02
N ASP A 154 -2.33 -10.68 2.38
CA ASP A 154 -3.56 -10.89 1.59
C ASP A 154 -4.61 -9.82 1.91
N LEU A 155 -4.59 -8.68 1.17
CA LEU A 155 -5.61 -7.63 1.31
C LEU A 155 -6.96 -8.05 0.69
N TRP A 156 -6.97 -8.96 -0.28
CA TRP A 156 -8.20 -9.49 -0.87
C TRP A 156 -9.05 -10.23 0.16
N GLY A 157 -8.41 -11.01 1.03
CA GLY A 157 -9.07 -11.76 2.09
C GLY A 157 -9.51 -10.90 3.28
N MET A 158 -9.05 -9.65 3.40
CA MET A 158 -9.40 -8.75 4.50
C MET A 158 -10.84 -8.23 4.38
N ARG A 159 -11.81 -8.94 5.00
CA ARG A 159 -13.23 -8.52 4.99
C ARG A 159 -13.46 -7.13 5.58
N ALA A 160 -12.62 -6.71 6.52
CA ALA A 160 -12.67 -5.36 7.08
C ALA A 160 -12.53 -4.27 6.01
N LEU A 161 -11.81 -4.51 4.92
CA LEU A 161 -11.66 -3.59 3.80
C LEU A 161 -12.86 -3.56 2.85
N GLN A 162 -13.86 -4.43 3.06
CA GLN A 162 -15.14 -4.38 2.33
C GLN A 162 -16.07 -3.30 2.85
N ASP A 163 -15.81 -2.73 4.03
CA ASP A 163 -16.56 -1.57 4.54
C ASP A 163 -16.07 -0.29 3.87
N ARG A 164 -16.99 0.60 3.49
CA ARG A 164 -16.66 1.89 2.87
C ARG A 164 -15.80 2.79 3.75
N ARG A 165 -15.88 2.66 5.07
CA ARG A 165 -15.09 3.42 6.04
C ARG A 165 -13.61 3.06 6.05
N ALA A 166 -13.24 1.91 5.49
CA ALA A 166 -11.84 1.58 5.25
C ALA A 166 -11.21 2.42 4.12
N TRP A 167 -12.04 3.10 3.33
CA TRP A 167 -11.62 3.89 2.18
C TRP A 167 -11.81 5.37 2.47
N SER A 168 -10.92 6.19 1.94
CA SER A 168 -10.99 7.65 2.08
C SER A 168 -12.13 8.25 1.24
N ASP A 169 -12.31 9.56 1.35
CA ASP A 169 -13.33 10.28 0.60
C ASP A 169 -13.11 10.23 -0.91
N ASP A 170 -11.88 10.03 -1.36
CA ASP A 170 -11.57 9.86 -2.79
C ASP A 170 -11.99 8.50 -3.35
N ARG A 171 -12.37 7.54 -2.50
CA ARG A 171 -12.82 6.18 -2.85
C ARG A 171 -11.81 5.34 -3.63
N LEU A 172 -10.57 5.75 -3.60
CA LEU A 172 -9.46 5.11 -4.28
C LEU A 172 -8.40 4.63 -3.28
N HIS A 173 -8.08 5.48 -2.31
CA HIS A 173 -7.10 5.20 -1.27
C HIS A 173 -7.77 4.77 0.04
N PHE A 174 -6.99 4.20 0.94
CA PHE A 174 -7.50 3.80 2.24
C PHE A 174 -7.62 4.99 3.20
N SER A 175 -8.57 4.94 4.11
CA SER A 175 -8.67 5.86 5.23
C SER A 175 -7.60 5.55 6.28
N THR A 176 -7.44 6.43 7.27
CA THR A 176 -6.57 6.21 8.44
C THR A 176 -6.85 4.85 9.09
N GLU A 177 -8.13 4.51 9.31
CA GLU A 177 -8.51 3.22 9.89
C GLU A 177 -8.23 2.05 8.93
N GLY A 178 -8.40 2.24 7.62
CA GLY A 178 -8.00 1.27 6.61
C GLY A 178 -6.51 0.97 6.68
N HIS A 179 -5.67 2.00 6.69
CA HIS A 179 -4.23 1.88 6.85
C HIS A 179 -3.83 1.23 8.17
N ARG A 180 -4.49 1.58 9.29
CA ARG A 180 -4.25 0.96 10.59
C ARG A 180 -4.49 -0.56 10.54
N ARG A 181 -5.61 -1.01 9.99
CA ARG A 181 -5.93 -2.44 9.87
C ARG A 181 -4.94 -3.18 8.96
N ILE A 182 -4.49 -2.53 7.90
CA ILE A 182 -3.47 -3.10 7.00
C ILE A 182 -2.12 -3.21 7.73
N ALA A 183 -1.76 -2.21 8.54
CA ALA A 183 -0.55 -2.27 9.36
C ALA A 183 -0.59 -3.44 10.35
N LEU A 184 -1.71 -3.64 11.06
CA LEU A 184 -1.93 -4.80 11.95
C LEU A 184 -1.79 -6.13 11.21
N ARG A 185 -2.38 -6.25 10.00
CA ARG A 185 -2.25 -7.46 9.19
C ARG A 185 -0.81 -7.68 8.72
N THR A 186 -0.12 -6.62 8.34
CA THR A 186 1.29 -6.69 7.93
C THR A 186 2.17 -7.11 9.10
N ALA A 187 1.97 -6.52 10.27
CA ALA A 187 2.66 -6.91 11.50
C ALA A 187 2.42 -8.40 11.85
N GLU A 188 1.17 -8.89 11.73
CA GLU A 188 0.83 -10.31 11.92
C GLU A 188 1.62 -11.21 10.95
N VAL A 189 1.72 -10.84 9.65
CA VAL A 189 2.50 -11.59 8.64
C VAL A 189 3.99 -11.59 8.95
N LEU A 190 4.49 -10.48 9.46
CA LEU A 190 5.89 -10.35 9.88
C LEU A 190 6.19 -11.06 11.22
N GLY A 191 5.16 -11.58 11.91
CA GLY A 191 5.32 -12.21 13.22
C GLY A 191 5.62 -11.22 14.35
N LEU A 192 5.29 -9.94 14.13
CA LEU A 192 5.40 -8.90 15.16
C LEU A 192 4.23 -9.01 16.15
N PRO A 193 4.41 -8.71 17.43
CA PRO A 193 3.32 -8.68 18.39
C PRO A 193 2.33 -7.58 18.01
N VAL A 194 1.04 -7.90 18.08
CA VAL A 194 -0.06 -6.96 17.83
C VAL A 194 -1.05 -7.00 18.98
N THR A 195 -1.50 -5.85 19.44
CA THR A 195 -2.42 -5.72 20.59
C THR A 195 -3.87 -5.56 20.15
N ALA A 196 -4.12 -5.35 18.87
CA ALA A 196 -5.46 -5.16 18.32
C ALA A 196 -5.73 -6.14 17.17
N ASP A 197 -6.99 -6.50 16.98
CA ASP A 197 -7.41 -7.38 15.89
C ASP A 197 -7.88 -6.56 14.67
N TRP A 198 -7.18 -6.71 13.55
CA TRP A 198 -7.61 -6.08 12.28
C TRP A 198 -8.95 -6.60 11.76
N ARG A 199 -9.42 -7.76 12.27
CA ARG A 199 -10.70 -8.40 11.92
C ARG A 199 -11.87 -7.82 12.69
N GLU A 200 -11.63 -6.98 13.69
CA GLU A 200 -12.68 -6.40 14.51
C GLU A 200 -13.80 -5.81 13.64
N ALA A 201 -15.04 -6.15 13.99
CA ALA A 201 -16.19 -5.69 13.26
C ALA A 201 -16.32 -4.17 13.31
N TRP A 202 -16.67 -3.56 12.19
CA TRP A 202 -17.00 -2.15 12.19
C TRP A 202 -18.24 -1.89 13.05
N PRO A 203 -18.28 -0.78 13.79
CA PRO A 203 -19.51 -0.35 14.47
C PRO A 203 -20.68 -0.26 13.47
N PRO A 204 -21.94 -0.42 13.93
CA PRO A 204 -23.09 -0.28 13.04
C PRO A 204 -23.03 1.04 12.26
N ALA A 205 -23.23 0.97 10.94
CA ALA A 205 -23.22 2.16 10.10
C ALA A 205 -24.48 3.00 10.35
N VAL A 206 -24.32 4.31 10.50
CA VAL A 206 -25.46 5.24 10.53
C VAL A 206 -26.04 5.32 9.12
N PRO A 207 -27.35 5.04 8.92
CA PRO A 207 -27.96 5.14 7.61
C PRO A 207 -27.86 6.54 7.02
N THR A 208 -27.29 6.66 5.83
CA THR A 208 -27.21 7.94 5.13
C THR A 208 -28.47 8.10 4.27
N PRO A 209 -29.25 9.21 4.41
CA PRO A 209 -30.39 9.48 3.56
C PRO A 209 -29.99 9.47 2.08
N TRP A 210 -30.82 8.83 1.23
CA TRP A 210 -30.54 8.64 -0.19
C TRP A 210 -30.16 9.94 -0.95
N LEU A 211 -30.86 11.05 -0.68
CA LEU A 211 -30.56 12.34 -1.30
C LEU A 211 -29.15 12.86 -0.94
N ARG A 212 -28.71 12.70 0.32
CA ARG A 212 -27.37 13.08 0.75
C ARG A 212 -26.31 12.18 0.08
N GLY A 213 -26.60 10.89 -0.09
CA GLY A 213 -25.73 9.98 -0.83
C GLY A 213 -25.50 10.43 -2.27
N ARG A 214 -26.58 10.84 -2.98
CA ARG A 214 -26.47 11.35 -4.36
C ARG A 214 -25.72 12.67 -4.47
N GLN A 215 -25.91 13.58 -3.52
CA GLN A 215 -25.16 14.84 -3.48
C GLN A 215 -23.68 14.57 -3.25
N ALA A 216 -23.34 13.68 -2.32
CA ALA A 216 -21.96 13.26 -2.07
C ALA A 216 -21.32 12.64 -3.34
N ASP A 217 -22.05 11.83 -4.11
CA ASP A 217 -21.57 11.25 -5.37
C ASP A 217 -21.27 12.32 -6.44
N LEU A 218 -22.10 13.37 -6.55
CA LEU A 218 -21.87 14.48 -7.47
C LEU A 218 -20.64 15.31 -7.08
N VAL A 219 -20.50 15.63 -5.79
CA VAL A 219 -19.31 16.33 -5.26
C VAL A 219 -18.06 15.49 -5.54
N TRP A 220 -18.09 14.20 -5.17
CA TRP A 220 -16.99 13.28 -5.41
C TRP A 220 -16.57 13.23 -6.89
N THR A 221 -17.53 13.13 -7.81
CA THR A 221 -17.27 13.10 -9.26
C THR A 221 -16.49 14.34 -9.69
N LYS A 222 -16.90 15.53 -9.24
CA LYS A 222 -16.24 16.78 -9.59
C LYS A 222 -14.87 16.93 -8.95
N THR A 223 -14.73 16.54 -7.68
CA THR A 223 -13.52 16.80 -6.89
C THR A 223 -12.44 15.77 -7.14
N HIS A 224 -12.79 14.52 -7.40
CA HIS A 224 -11.83 13.41 -7.48
C HIS A 224 -11.81 12.74 -8.85
N LEU A 225 -12.98 12.31 -9.39
CA LEU A 225 -13.03 11.53 -10.63
C LEU A 225 -12.58 12.32 -11.85
N LEU A 226 -13.13 13.52 -12.07
CA LEU A 226 -12.80 14.33 -13.25
C LEU A 226 -11.32 14.76 -13.30
N PRO A 227 -10.69 15.24 -12.20
CA PRO A 227 -9.27 15.54 -12.19
C PRO A 227 -8.40 14.29 -12.43
N TRP A 228 -8.79 13.13 -11.89
CA TRP A 228 -8.08 11.88 -12.11
C TRP A 228 -8.13 11.44 -13.58
N VAL A 229 -9.32 11.43 -14.20
CA VAL A 229 -9.49 11.11 -15.63
C VAL A 229 -8.68 12.08 -16.50
N HIS A 230 -8.70 13.36 -16.19
CA HIS A 230 -7.95 14.37 -16.92
C HIS A 230 -6.41 14.16 -16.84
N ARG A 231 -5.87 13.75 -15.68
CA ARG A 231 -4.45 13.37 -15.55
C ARG A 231 -4.15 12.13 -16.37
N LEU A 232 -4.99 11.09 -16.27
CA LEU A 232 -4.85 9.85 -17.02
C LEU A 232 -4.78 10.10 -18.54
N LEU A 233 -5.68 10.92 -19.07
CA LEU A 233 -5.71 11.27 -20.50
C LEU A 233 -4.49 12.08 -20.97
N ARG A 234 -3.81 12.77 -20.05
CA ARG A 234 -2.58 13.53 -20.33
C ARG A 234 -1.29 12.76 -20.08
N GLY A 235 -1.39 11.48 -19.68
CA GLY A 235 -0.22 10.66 -19.35
C GLY A 235 0.60 11.23 -18.19
N ARG A 236 -0.01 12.02 -17.29
CA ARG A 236 0.66 12.60 -16.12
C ARG A 236 0.39 11.79 -14.88
N SER A 237 1.46 11.49 -14.14
CA SER A 237 1.36 10.88 -12.81
C SER A 237 1.04 11.94 -11.74
N ALA A 238 0.36 11.53 -10.68
CA ALA A 238 0.15 12.37 -9.50
C ALA A 238 1.45 12.59 -8.70
N GLY A 239 2.48 11.79 -8.98
CA GLY A 239 3.80 11.85 -8.34
C GLY A 239 4.85 12.63 -9.11
N ASP A 240 4.51 13.17 -10.31
CA ASP A 240 5.48 13.89 -11.14
C ASP A 240 6.10 15.07 -10.38
N GLY A 241 7.43 15.08 -10.27
CA GLY A 241 8.17 16.12 -9.58
C GLY A 241 8.17 16.05 -8.05
N LEU A 242 7.52 15.03 -7.47
CA LEU A 242 7.57 14.78 -6.02
C LEU A 242 8.77 13.91 -5.64
N GLN A 243 9.20 14.05 -4.40
CA GLN A 243 10.19 13.18 -3.78
C GLN A 243 9.49 12.20 -2.83
N PRO A 244 10.02 10.98 -2.66
CA PRO A 244 9.55 10.08 -1.63
C PRO A 244 9.61 10.72 -0.24
N LYS A 245 8.68 10.37 0.64
CA LYS A 245 8.61 10.95 1.99
C LYS A 245 9.80 10.59 2.89
N ARG A 246 10.42 9.42 2.66
CA ARG A 246 11.62 8.94 3.37
C ARG A 246 12.58 8.31 2.35
N PRO A 247 13.33 9.15 1.60
CA PRO A 247 14.13 8.67 0.46
C PRO A 247 15.38 7.88 0.89
N GLU A 248 15.83 8.05 2.12
CA GLU A 248 17.08 7.48 2.61
C GLU A 248 16.84 6.46 3.74
N LEU A 249 17.65 5.42 3.77
CA LEU A 249 17.64 4.40 4.80
C LEU A 249 18.31 4.93 6.08
N GLN A 250 17.53 5.50 6.97
CA GLN A 250 17.98 6.19 8.19
C GLN A 250 17.28 5.65 9.43
N PRO A 251 17.88 5.80 10.64
CA PRO A 251 17.18 5.54 11.89
C PRO A 251 15.88 6.35 11.96
N VAL A 252 14.87 5.77 12.59
CA VAL A 252 13.59 6.43 12.82
C VAL A 252 13.71 7.30 14.06
N THR A 253 14.13 8.56 13.87
CA THR A 253 14.39 9.51 14.96
C THR A 253 13.17 10.30 15.40
N GLU A 254 12.16 10.42 14.50
CA GLU A 254 10.90 11.10 14.83
C GLU A 254 9.88 10.08 15.30
N PRO A 255 9.08 10.40 16.34
CA PRO A 255 7.98 9.54 16.72
C PRO A 255 7.03 9.45 15.51
N LEU A 256 7.08 8.32 14.82
CA LEU A 256 6.05 8.00 13.86
C LEU A 256 4.73 7.96 14.63
N PRO A 257 3.62 8.52 14.09
CA PRO A 257 2.38 8.62 14.81
C PRO A 257 1.93 7.23 15.26
N ALA A 258 2.26 6.89 16.49
CA ALA A 258 1.69 5.74 17.16
C ALA A 258 0.30 6.18 17.64
N ASP A 259 -0.74 5.69 16.96
CA ASP A 259 -2.12 5.88 17.44
C ASP A 259 -2.44 4.99 18.65
N GLY A 260 -1.43 4.47 19.32
CA GLY A 260 -1.56 3.57 20.46
C GLY A 260 -2.16 2.19 20.15
N SER A 261 -2.58 1.94 18.92
CA SER A 261 -3.21 0.67 18.49
C SER A 261 -2.22 -0.37 17.97
N LEU A 262 -1.01 0.06 17.66
CA LEU A 262 0.15 -0.77 17.36
C LEU A 262 1.18 -0.61 18.50
N VAL A 263 0.75 -0.69 19.74
CA VAL A 263 1.67 -0.79 20.88
C VAL A 263 1.96 -2.25 21.12
N LEU A 264 3.23 -2.54 21.27
CA LEU A 264 3.76 -3.83 21.72
C LEU A 264 3.29 -4.18 23.12
#